data_5a14b0301f9fba6d331a021d2de035d0
#
_entry.id   5a14b0301f9fba6d331a021d2de035d0
#
_cell.length_a   1.000
_cell.length_b   1.000
_cell.length_c   1.000
_cell.angle_alpha   90.00
_cell.angle_beta   90.00
_cell.angle_gamma   90.00
#
_symmetry.space_group_name_H-M   'P 1'
#
loop_
_entity.id
_entity.type
_entity.pdbx_description
1 polymer ?
#
loop_
_entity_poly.entity_id
_entity_poly.type
_entity_poly.pdbx_seq_one_letter_code
_entity_poly.pdbx_strand_id
1 'polypeptide(L)'
;MFKRIAGLAGAMMLAAAMPAAAQEYPARPITVIVPFAAGGPTDVIARIAADNMGKTIGQTFIIENVVGAGGTTGSTRAMRAKPDGYTIIMGHMGTHAASVALYPNLAYKPDADFEPIGLVAGTPILVLARKDFPPKDLKEFAAYVKANEAKMNAAHAGVGSVSHVTGLLLNHVMGVKPTLIPFQGTGPAMNALVGGQVDYMTDQIVNAVPQVVGGTIKAYAIGTPERNPSLPNVPTSKEAGMQIGRAHV
;
A
#
# COMPACT_ATOMS: atom_id res chain seq x y z
N MET A 1 32.48 0.21 66.40
CA MET A 1 32.75 -0.03 64.96
C MET A 1 31.51 -0.46 64.20
N PHE A 2 30.67 -1.38 64.73
CA PHE A 2 29.43 -1.89 64.08
C PHE A 2 28.36 -0.84 63.76
N LYS A 3 28.16 0.20 64.55
CA LYS A 3 27.13 1.24 64.33
C LYS A 3 27.41 2.15 63.13
N ARG A 4 28.67 2.30 62.70
CA ARG A 4 29.04 3.09 61.51
C ARG A 4 28.89 2.31 60.20
N ILE A 5 29.01 0.99 60.24
CA ILE A 5 28.82 0.12 59.05
C ILE A 5 27.33 0.00 58.71
N ALA A 6 26.44 -0.07 59.70
CA ALA A 6 25.00 -0.11 59.48
C ALA A 6 24.44 1.18 58.85
N GLY A 7 25.03 2.34 59.14
CA GLY A 7 24.65 3.62 58.54
C GLY A 7 25.04 3.72 57.06
N LEU A 8 26.21 3.19 56.66
CA LEU A 8 26.63 3.16 55.26
C LEU A 8 25.81 2.19 54.41
N ALA A 9 25.43 1.04 54.94
CA ALA A 9 24.57 0.08 54.22
C ALA A 9 23.15 0.62 54.01
N GLY A 10 22.58 1.36 54.97
CA GLY A 10 21.30 2.02 54.81
C GLY A 10 21.29 3.13 53.77
N ALA A 11 22.36 3.94 53.71
CA ALA A 11 22.50 5.00 52.69
C ALA A 11 22.70 4.44 51.29
N MET A 12 23.38 3.30 51.12
CA MET A 12 23.53 2.63 49.85
C MET A 12 22.24 1.99 49.33
N MET A 13 21.35 1.50 50.17
CA MET A 13 20.04 0.98 49.77
C MET A 13 19.04 2.09 49.37
N LEU A 14 19.11 3.28 49.96
CA LEU A 14 18.28 4.42 49.54
C LEU A 14 18.71 5.00 48.18
N ALA A 15 20.00 4.93 47.81
CA ALA A 15 20.49 5.40 46.51
C ALA A 15 20.07 4.48 45.34
N ALA A 16 19.68 3.21 45.61
CA ALA A 16 19.20 2.27 44.60
C ALA A 16 17.70 2.43 44.25
N ALA A 17 16.95 3.26 44.98
CA ALA A 17 15.52 3.52 44.77
C ALA A 17 15.26 4.80 43.95
N MET A 18 16.18 5.15 43.02
CA MET A 18 15.81 6.17 42.03
C MET A 18 14.67 5.61 41.18
N PRO A 19 13.52 6.32 41.12
CA PRO A 19 12.46 5.91 40.21
C PRO A 19 13.07 5.88 38.80
N ALA A 20 13.02 4.73 38.13
CA ALA A 20 13.28 4.67 36.72
C ALA A 20 12.25 5.61 36.06
N ALA A 21 12.68 6.82 35.68
CA ALA A 21 11.82 7.73 34.96
C ALA A 21 11.43 6.97 33.69
N ALA A 22 10.15 6.60 33.59
CA ALA A 22 9.62 6.01 32.38
C ALA A 22 9.96 6.98 31.24
N GLN A 23 10.75 6.55 30.29
CA GLN A 23 11.15 7.38 29.17
C GLN A 23 9.86 7.73 28.42
N GLU A 24 9.53 9.04 28.36
CA GLU A 24 8.33 9.48 27.65
C GLU A 24 8.36 8.93 26.22
N TYR A 25 7.30 8.23 25.82
CA TYR A 25 7.15 7.73 24.45
C TYR A 25 6.19 8.67 23.69
N PRO A 26 6.57 9.10 22.47
CA PRO A 26 7.83 8.86 21.76
C PRO A 26 8.91 9.92 22.06
N ALA A 27 10.12 9.49 22.44
CA ALA A 27 11.28 10.35 22.72
C ALA A 27 12.19 10.60 21.49
N ARG A 28 11.93 9.95 20.35
CA ARG A 28 12.71 10.03 19.12
C ARG A 28 11.83 9.80 17.89
N PRO A 29 12.29 10.15 16.67
CA PRO A 29 11.53 9.93 15.45
C PRO A 29 11.07 8.48 15.26
N ILE A 30 9.89 8.31 14.67
CA ILE A 30 9.27 7.02 14.35
C ILE A 30 9.46 6.75 12.85
N THR A 31 9.98 5.57 12.51
CA THR A 31 10.13 5.14 11.12
C THR A 31 8.84 4.48 10.63
N VAL A 32 8.33 4.94 9.48
CA VAL A 32 7.20 4.31 8.78
C VAL A 32 7.73 3.60 7.55
N ILE A 33 7.75 2.29 7.56
CA ILE A 33 8.13 1.49 6.39
C ILE A 33 6.96 1.48 5.41
N VAL A 34 7.24 1.92 4.18
CA VAL A 34 6.33 1.83 3.03
C VAL A 34 6.90 0.77 2.09
N PRO A 35 6.22 -0.39 1.89
CA PRO A 35 6.79 -1.53 1.18
C PRO A 35 6.76 -1.41 -0.35
N PHE A 36 6.63 -0.19 -0.87
CA PHE A 36 6.56 0.13 -2.30
C PHE A 36 7.31 1.42 -2.62
N ALA A 37 7.59 1.64 -3.92
CA ALA A 37 8.23 2.85 -4.40
C ALA A 37 7.42 4.11 -4.04
N ALA A 38 8.14 5.22 -3.85
CA ALA A 38 7.55 6.53 -3.59
C ALA A 38 6.60 6.97 -4.72
N GLY A 39 5.61 7.79 -4.38
CA GLY A 39 4.62 8.35 -5.30
C GLY A 39 3.44 7.41 -5.62
N GLY A 40 3.43 6.17 -5.13
CA GLY A 40 2.26 5.30 -5.20
C GLY A 40 1.27 5.53 -4.05
N PRO A 41 0.06 4.95 -4.11
CA PRO A 41 -1.00 5.19 -3.11
C PRO A 41 -0.57 4.92 -1.67
N THR A 42 0.14 3.81 -1.44
CA THR A 42 0.63 3.45 -0.10
C THR A 42 1.57 4.52 0.46
N ASP A 43 2.46 5.08 -0.37
CA ASP A 43 3.39 6.14 0.03
C ASP A 43 2.65 7.45 0.31
N VAL A 44 1.73 7.85 -0.57
CA VAL A 44 0.95 9.10 -0.41
C VAL A 44 0.11 9.04 0.87
N ILE A 45 -0.61 7.94 1.12
CA ILE A 45 -1.43 7.77 2.32
C ILE A 45 -0.54 7.73 3.56
N ALA A 46 0.60 7.03 3.51
CA ALA A 46 1.54 6.99 4.63
C ALA A 46 2.06 8.37 5.00
N ARG A 47 2.39 9.22 4.02
CA ARG A 47 2.85 10.59 4.24
C ARG A 47 1.77 11.47 4.86
N ILE A 48 0.53 11.38 4.38
CA ILE A 48 -0.61 12.11 4.94
C ILE A 48 -0.86 11.69 6.40
N ALA A 49 -0.86 10.38 6.67
CA ALA A 49 -1.03 9.85 8.02
C ALA A 49 0.11 10.27 8.94
N ALA A 50 1.36 10.14 8.49
CA ALA A 50 2.56 10.51 9.22
C ALA A 50 2.60 12.00 9.59
N ASP A 51 2.23 12.89 8.66
CA ASP A 51 2.14 14.33 8.93
C ASP A 51 1.10 14.65 10.02
N ASN A 52 -0.08 14.04 9.94
CA ASN A 52 -1.14 14.25 10.94
C ASN A 52 -0.78 13.63 12.30
N MET A 53 -0.24 12.42 12.33
CA MET A 53 0.23 11.79 13.57
C MET A 53 1.35 12.61 14.19
N GLY A 54 2.28 13.11 13.39
CA GLY A 54 3.38 13.96 13.86
C GLY A 54 2.91 15.23 14.55
N LYS A 55 1.91 15.89 13.99
CA LYS A 55 1.26 17.08 14.59
C LYS A 55 0.57 16.76 15.92
N THR A 56 -0.05 15.59 16.03
CA THR A 56 -0.79 15.17 17.22
C THR A 56 0.13 14.72 18.36
N ILE A 57 1.19 13.96 18.01
CA ILE A 57 2.08 13.32 18.98
C ILE A 57 3.29 14.23 19.32
N GLY A 58 3.53 15.26 18.51
CA GLY A 58 4.69 16.16 18.68
C GLY A 58 6.03 15.52 18.28
N GLN A 59 6.01 14.47 17.41
CA GLN A 59 7.22 13.76 17.01
C GLN A 59 7.29 13.59 15.49
N THR A 60 8.51 13.51 14.95
CA THR A 60 8.75 13.32 13.52
C THR A 60 8.50 11.86 13.12
N PHE A 61 7.78 11.66 12.00
CA PHE A 61 7.65 10.38 11.32
C PHE A 61 8.51 10.39 10.05
N ILE A 62 9.40 9.41 9.92
CA ILE A 62 10.33 9.27 8.78
C ILE A 62 9.81 8.17 7.86
N ILE A 63 9.47 8.52 6.62
CA ILE A 63 9.03 7.54 5.62
C ILE A 63 10.25 6.85 5.00
N GLU A 64 10.25 5.53 5.03
CA GLU A 64 11.26 4.69 4.40
C GLU A 64 10.62 3.76 3.37
N ASN A 65 10.86 4.01 2.07
CA ASN A 65 10.38 3.18 0.99
C ASN A 65 11.29 1.95 0.81
N VAL A 66 10.81 0.75 1.19
CA VAL A 66 11.54 -0.52 1.10
C VAL A 66 10.87 -1.42 0.09
N VAL A 67 11.31 -1.35 -1.15
CA VAL A 67 10.69 -2.01 -2.30
C VAL A 67 11.13 -3.47 -2.46
N GLY A 68 10.33 -4.27 -3.15
CA GLY A 68 10.68 -5.61 -3.60
C GLY A 68 9.61 -6.67 -3.33
N ALA A 69 9.56 -7.65 -4.21
CA ALA A 69 8.71 -8.86 -4.13
C ALA A 69 7.25 -8.56 -3.70
N GLY A 70 6.58 -7.61 -4.39
CA GLY A 70 5.20 -7.24 -4.09
C GLY A 70 4.97 -6.67 -2.70
N GLY A 71 6.02 -6.11 -2.07
CA GLY A 71 5.99 -5.53 -0.74
C GLY A 71 6.45 -6.45 0.39
N THR A 72 6.74 -7.74 0.10
CA THR A 72 7.16 -8.68 1.13
C THR A 72 8.55 -8.36 1.69
N THR A 73 9.43 -7.72 0.91
CA THR A 73 10.75 -7.25 1.37
C THR A 73 10.61 -6.21 2.47
N GLY A 74 9.77 -5.17 2.25
CA GLY A 74 9.51 -4.14 3.26
C GLY A 74 8.82 -4.70 4.50
N SER A 75 7.84 -5.60 4.31
CA SER A 75 7.15 -6.27 5.43
C SER A 75 8.12 -7.11 6.26
N THR A 76 9.02 -7.85 5.63
CA THR A 76 10.06 -8.63 6.34
C THR A 76 11.00 -7.72 7.13
N ARG A 77 11.37 -6.55 6.58
CA ARG A 77 12.19 -5.58 7.29
C ARG A 77 11.45 -5.03 8.52
N ALA A 78 10.16 -4.70 8.40
CA ALA A 78 9.36 -4.24 9.52
C ALA A 78 9.25 -5.29 10.62
N MET A 79 8.97 -6.54 10.26
CA MET A 79 8.89 -7.68 11.17
C MET A 79 10.19 -7.89 11.97
N ARG A 80 11.36 -7.63 11.35
CA ARG A 80 12.68 -7.76 12.01
C ARG A 80 13.05 -6.57 12.88
N ALA A 81 12.28 -5.50 12.86
CA ALA A 81 12.52 -4.33 13.71
C ALA A 81 12.25 -4.66 15.18
N LYS A 82 12.83 -3.86 16.09
CA LYS A 82 12.53 -3.98 17.51
C LYS A 82 11.05 -3.64 17.76
N PRO A 83 10.32 -4.40 18.59
CA PRO A 83 8.91 -4.14 18.90
C PRO A 83 8.77 -3.07 19.99
N ASP A 84 9.41 -1.93 19.78
CA ASP A 84 9.47 -0.81 20.74
C ASP A 84 8.60 0.40 20.31
N GLY A 85 7.77 0.24 19.28
CA GLY A 85 6.89 1.27 18.75
C GLY A 85 7.56 2.30 17.82
N TYR A 86 8.88 2.25 17.62
CA TYR A 86 9.58 3.22 16.79
C TYR A 86 9.73 2.80 15.31
N THR A 87 9.24 1.62 14.96
CA THR A 87 9.13 1.18 13.57
C THR A 87 7.72 0.66 13.33
N ILE A 88 7.00 1.31 12.44
CA ILE A 88 5.67 0.89 12.00
C ILE A 88 5.69 0.65 10.49
N ILE A 89 4.68 -0.05 9.98
CA ILE A 89 4.54 -0.33 8.55
C ILE A 89 3.17 0.08 8.04
N MET A 90 3.13 0.63 6.83
CA MET A 90 1.89 0.80 6.08
C MET A 90 1.61 -0.50 5.30
N GLY A 91 0.82 -1.38 5.90
CA GLY A 91 0.36 -2.61 5.27
C GLY A 91 -0.92 -2.44 4.47
N HIS A 92 -1.27 -3.44 3.68
CA HIS A 92 -2.53 -3.53 2.94
C HIS A 92 -2.85 -4.99 2.58
N MET A 93 -4.01 -5.23 1.95
CA MET A 93 -4.47 -6.56 1.52
C MET A 93 -3.37 -7.39 0.82
N GLY A 94 -2.56 -6.77 -0.05
CA GLY A 94 -1.49 -7.46 -0.77
C GLY A 94 -0.43 -8.03 0.16
N THR A 95 0.10 -7.21 1.06
CA THR A 95 1.20 -7.59 1.97
C THR A 95 0.75 -8.40 3.18
N HIS A 96 -0.48 -8.26 3.64
CA HIS A 96 -0.98 -8.89 4.87
C HIS A 96 -2.06 -9.96 4.65
N ALA A 97 -2.49 -10.19 3.39
CA ALA A 97 -3.43 -11.26 3.07
C ALA A 97 -2.98 -12.06 1.83
N ALA A 98 -2.91 -11.44 0.63
CA ALA A 98 -2.61 -12.15 -0.62
C ALA A 98 -1.20 -12.79 -0.63
N SER A 99 -0.23 -12.18 0.04
CA SER A 99 1.14 -12.71 0.16
C SER A 99 1.18 -14.08 0.81
N VAL A 100 0.31 -14.37 1.78
CA VAL A 100 0.23 -15.67 2.46
C VAL A 100 -0.09 -16.81 1.48
N ALA A 101 -0.96 -16.54 0.51
CA ALA A 101 -1.34 -17.53 -0.50
C ALA A 101 -0.35 -17.62 -1.67
N LEU A 102 0.39 -16.55 -1.96
CA LEU A 102 1.21 -16.43 -3.16
C LEU A 102 2.70 -16.72 -2.94
N TYR A 103 3.18 -16.62 -1.71
CA TYR A 103 4.59 -16.83 -1.37
C TYR A 103 4.74 -18.05 -0.44
N PRO A 104 5.06 -19.25 -0.95
CA PRO A 104 5.17 -20.46 -0.13
C PRO A 104 6.17 -20.36 1.02
N ASN A 105 7.22 -19.54 0.84
CA ASN A 105 8.27 -19.30 1.83
C ASN A 105 8.23 -17.86 2.34
N LEU A 106 7.02 -17.34 2.67
CA LEU A 106 6.87 -16.01 3.22
C LEU A 106 7.62 -15.89 4.54
N ALA A 107 8.48 -14.87 4.66
CA ALA A 107 9.39 -14.73 5.81
C ALA A 107 8.70 -14.17 7.06
N TYR A 108 7.41 -13.81 6.99
CA TYR A 108 6.62 -13.27 8.11
C TYR A 108 5.20 -13.86 8.11
N LYS A 109 4.57 -13.82 9.27
CA LYS A 109 3.17 -14.20 9.48
C LYS A 109 2.38 -12.93 9.83
N PRO A 110 1.50 -12.46 8.93
CA PRO A 110 0.79 -11.18 9.15
C PRO A 110 -0.04 -11.10 10.43
N ASP A 111 -0.57 -12.22 10.88
CA ASP A 111 -1.42 -12.36 12.06
C ASP A 111 -0.65 -12.53 13.37
N ALA A 112 0.64 -12.89 13.31
CA ALA A 112 1.44 -13.21 14.49
C ALA A 112 2.64 -12.27 14.69
N ASP A 113 3.21 -11.72 13.61
CA ASP A 113 4.45 -10.95 13.65
C ASP A 113 4.22 -9.44 13.68
N PHE A 114 2.97 -8.98 13.58
CA PHE A 114 2.62 -7.55 13.59
C PHE A 114 1.51 -7.27 14.60
N GLU A 115 1.65 -6.13 15.29
CA GLU A 115 0.58 -5.59 16.14
C GLU A 115 -0.21 -4.54 15.33
N PRO A 116 -1.51 -4.77 15.04
CA PRO A 116 -2.31 -3.84 14.25
C PRO A 116 -2.62 -2.58 15.04
N ILE A 117 -2.31 -1.41 14.47
CA ILE A 117 -2.59 -0.10 15.08
C ILE A 117 -4.00 0.37 14.68
N GLY A 118 -4.34 0.28 13.40
CA GLY A 118 -5.65 0.69 12.90
C GLY A 118 -5.73 0.77 11.39
N LEU A 119 -6.97 0.89 10.88
CA LEU A 119 -7.25 1.13 9.48
C LEU A 119 -7.11 2.62 9.16
N VAL A 120 -6.20 2.97 8.25
CA VAL A 120 -5.94 4.37 7.89
C VAL A 120 -6.93 4.85 6.83
N ALA A 121 -7.15 4.08 5.76
CA ALA A 121 -8.06 4.44 4.68
C ALA A 121 -8.48 3.22 3.85
N GLY A 122 -9.68 3.26 3.28
CA GLY A 122 -10.11 2.41 2.17
C GLY A 122 -9.93 3.15 0.84
N THR A 123 -9.34 2.48 -0.15
CA THR A 123 -9.05 3.11 -1.45
C THR A 123 -9.70 2.34 -2.59
N PRO A 124 -10.65 2.94 -3.31
CA PRO A 124 -11.26 2.34 -4.49
C PRO A 124 -10.24 2.04 -5.59
N ILE A 125 -10.49 0.96 -6.34
CA ILE A 125 -9.68 0.56 -7.49
C ILE A 125 -10.35 1.03 -8.78
N LEU A 126 -9.54 1.50 -9.73
CA LEU A 126 -9.97 1.86 -11.08
C LEU A 126 -9.36 0.93 -12.12
N VAL A 127 -10.05 0.79 -13.24
CA VAL A 127 -9.52 0.22 -14.50
C VAL A 127 -9.02 1.39 -15.34
N LEU A 128 -7.71 1.40 -15.61
CA LEU A 128 -7.00 2.50 -16.25
C LEU A 128 -6.30 2.03 -17.53
N ALA A 129 -6.21 2.89 -18.54
CA ALA A 129 -5.39 2.65 -19.72
C ALA A 129 -4.68 3.93 -20.18
N ARG A 130 -3.66 3.77 -21.02
CA ARG A 130 -2.96 4.90 -21.66
C ARG A 130 -3.92 5.80 -22.43
N LYS A 131 -3.56 7.06 -22.58
CA LYS A 131 -4.42 8.12 -23.15
C LYS A 131 -4.99 7.78 -24.52
N ASP A 132 -4.18 7.22 -25.39
CA ASP A 132 -4.50 6.89 -26.77
C ASP A 132 -5.04 5.46 -26.97
N PHE A 133 -5.37 4.77 -25.85
CA PHE A 133 -5.98 3.43 -25.93
C PHE A 133 -7.31 3.51 -26.66
N PRO A 134 -7.55 2.66 -27.73
CA PRO A 134 -8.67 2.87 -28.65
C PRO A 134 -10.05 2.83 -28.03
N PRO A 135 -10.38 1.90 -27.09
CA PRO A 135 -11.73 1.77 -26.52
C PRO A 135 -12.26 3.06 -25.86
N LYS A 136 -13.57 3.25 -25.91
CA LYS A 136 -14.27 4.41 -25.32
C LYS A 136 -14.91 4.10 -23.99
N ASP A 137 -15.32 2.86 -23.76
CA ASP A 137 -15.97 2.39 -22.55
C ASP A 137 -15.42 1.03 -22.10
N LEU A 138 -15.88 0.52 -20.94
CA LEU A 138 -15.39 -0.73 -20.36
C LEU A 138 -15.78 -1.96 -21.22
N LYS A 139 -16.90 -1.92 -21.92
CA LYS A 139 -17.36 -3.01 -22.78
C LYS A 139 -16.45 -3.12 -24.02
N GLU A 140 -16.19 -2.00 -24.67
CA GLU A 140 -15.23 -1.93 -25.77
C GLU A 140 -13.81 -2.29 -25.31
N PHE A 141 -13.41 -1.85 -24.08
CA PHE A 141 -12.15 -2.21 -23.47
C PHE A 141 -11.98 -3.73 -23.37
N ALA A 142 -12.97 -4.42 -22.80
CA ALA A 142 -12.91 -5.88 -22.66
C ALA A 142 -12.84 -6.60 -24.02
N ALA A 143 -13.64 -6.14 -25.00
CA ALA A 143 -13.64 -6.70 -26.35
C ALA A 143 -12.30 -6.46 -27.05
N TYR A 144 -11.73 -5.26 -26.95
CA TYR A 144 -10.45 -4.90 -27.56
C TYR A 144 -9.28 -5.68 -26.95
N VAL A 145 -9.22 -5.76 -25.61
CA VAL A 145 -8.17 -6.53 -24.92
C VAL A 145 -8.25 -8.00 -25.33
N LYS A 146 -9.46 -8.56 -25.40
CA LYS A 146 -9.67 -9.95 -25.84
C LYS A 146 -9.23 -10.19 -27.26
N ALA A 147 -9.53 -9.28 -28.17
CA ALA A 147 -9.15 -9.41 -29.60
C ALA A 147 -7.65 -9.23 -29.83
N ASN A 148 -6.93 -8.57 -28.92
CA ASN A 148 -5.52 -8.23 -29.06
C ASN A 148 -4.65 -8.82 -27.94
N GLU A 149 -5.13 -9.81 -27.20
CA GLU A 149 -4.56 -10.34 -25.96
C GLU A 149 -3.04 -10.54 -26.01
N ALA A 150 -2.54 -11.18 -27.07
CA ALA A 150 -1.12 -11.48 -27.22
C ALA A 150 -0.20 -10.23 -27.36
N LYS A 151 -0.78 -9.05 -27.59
CA LYS A 151 -0.07 -7.77 -27.72
C LYS A 151 -0.25 -6.85 -26.52
N MET A 152 -1.11 -7.23 -25.56
CA MET A 152 -1.47 -6.39 -24.41
C MET A 152 -0.47 -6.57 -23.26
N ASN A 153 -0.01 -5.44 -22.73
CA ASN A 153 0.85 -5.37 -21.57
C ASN A 153 0.08 -4.73 -20.41
N ALA A 154 -0.16 -5.51 -19.35
CA ALA A 154 -0.83 -5.04 -18.15
C ALA A 154 0.19 -4.81 -17.01
N ALA A 155 0.26 -3.57 -16.50
CA ALA A 155 1.20 -3.20 -15.46
C ALA A 155 0.66 -3.50 -14.06
N HIS A 156 1.56 -3.83 -13.13
CA HIS A 156 1.24 -3.99 -11.71
C HIS A 156 2.46 -3.71 -10.80
N ALA A 157 2.21 -3.52 -9.49
CA ALA A 157 3.23 -3.14 -8.49
C ALA A 157 4.02 -4.33 -7.90
N GLY A 158 4.18 -5.40 -8.66
CA GLY A 158 4.81 -6.65 -8.20
C GLY A 158 3.79 -7.72 -7.82
N VAL A 159 4.23 -8.99 -7.85
CA VAL A 159 3.38 -10.15 -7.55
C VAL A 159 2.81 -10.05 -6.15
N GLY A 160 1.51 -10.28 -5.99
CA GLY A 160 0.79 -10.16 -4.70
C GLY A 160 0.37 -8.74 -4.31
N SER A 161 0.83 -7.69 -5.01
CA SER A 161 0.32 -6.33 -4.77
C SER A 161 -1.17 -6.19 -5.07
N VAL A 162 -1.80 -5.15 -4.54
CA VAL A 162 -3.23 -4.88 -4.80
C VAL A 162 -3.51 -4.78 -6.31
N SER A 163 -2.69 -4.03 -7.05
CA SER A 163 -2.85 -3.89 -8.51
C SER A 163 -2.63 -5.20 -9.26
N HIS A 164 -1.77 -6.10 -8.77
CA HIS A 164 -1.63 -7.43 -9.36
C HIS A 164 -2.89 -8.27 -9.16
N VAL A 165 -3.37 -8.39 -7.91
CA VAL A 165 -4.54 -9.22 -7.59
C VAL A 165 -5.81 -8.70 -8.28
N THR A 166 -6.02 -7.38 -8.27
CA THR A 166 -7.18 -6.76 -8.95
C THR A 166 -7.06 -6.83 -10.47
N GLY A 167 -5.84 -6.73 -11.01
CA GLY A 167 -5.56 -6.96 -12.43
C GLY A 167 -5.85 -8.40 -12.85
N LEU A 168 -5.45 -9.37 -12.05
CA LEU A 168 -5.78 -10.79 -12.29
C LEU A 168 -7.29 -11.02 -12.26
N LEU A 169 -8.01 -10.42 -11.31
CA LEU A 169 -9.47 -10.51 -11.25
C LEU A 169 -10.12 -9.91 -12.50
N LEU A 170 -9.70 -8.72 -12.93
CA LEU A 170 -10.16 -8.09 -14.17
C LEU A 170 -9.93 -8.99 -15.37
N ASN A 171 -8.71 -9.51 -15.51
CA ASN A 171 -8.33 -10.39 -16.61
C ASN A 171 -9.13 -11.70 -16.60
N HIS A 172 -9.39 -12.26 -15.43
CA HIS A 172 -10.22 -13.45 -15.26
C HIS A 172 -11.67 -13.20 -15.70
N VAL A 173 -12.26 -12.08 -15.29
CA VAL A 173 -13.65 -11.70 -15.67
C VAL A 173 -13.75 -11.47 -17.18
N MET A 174 -12.73 -10.91 -17.81
CA MET A 174 -12.67 -10.72 -19.28
C MET A 174 -12.34 -12.02 -20.02
N GLY A 175 -11.84 -13.05 -19.35
CA GLY A 175 -11.39 -14.31 -19.96
C GLY A 175 -10.12 -14.12 -20.80
N VAL A 176 -9.14 -13.33 -20.32
CA VAL A 176 -7.91 -12.99 -21.05
C VAL A 176 -6.65 -13.23 -20.19
N LYS A 177 -5.49 -13.39 -20.84
CA LYS A 177 -4.19 -13.63 -20.22
C LYS A 177 -3.12 -12.75 -20.89
N PRO A 178 -3.14 -11.41 -20.69
CA PRO A 178 -2.14 -10.51 -21.26
C PRO A 178 -0.76 -10.75 -20.64
N THR A 179 0.27 -10.11 -21.21
CA THR A 179 1.58 -10.05 -20.58
C THR A 179 1.52 -9.15 -19.36
N LEU A 180 1.92 -9.67 -18.19
CA LEU A 180 1.96 -8.93 -16.95
C LEU A 180 3.36 -8.32 -16.75
N ILE A 181 3.43 -6.99 -16.57
CA ILE A 181 4.68 -6.24 -16.41
C ILE A 181 4.80 -5.74 -14.96
N PRO A 182 5.71 -6.32 -14.16
CA PRO A 182 5.90 -5.93 -12.76
C PRO A 182 6.74 -4.67 -12.61
N PHE A 183 6.33 -3.80 -11.69
CA PHE A 183 7.06 -2.62 -11.23
C PHE A 183 7.30 -2.68 -9.73
N GLN A 184 8.15 -1.80 -9.19
CA GLN A 184 8.43 -1.72 -7.74
C GLN A 184 7.35 -0.97 -6.94
N GLY A 185 6.23 -0.62 -7.59
CA GLY A 185 5.10 0.11 -7.03
C GLY A 185 4.23 0.66 -8.16
N THR A 186 3.00 1.12 -7.84
CA THR A 186 2.12 1.69 -8.86
C THR A 186 2.52 3.10 -9.30
N GLY A 187 3.36 3.83 -8.55
CA GLY A 187 3.95 5.09 -9.02
C GLY A 187 4.75 4.91 -10.32
N PRO A 188 5.80 4.08 -10.33
CA PRO A 188 6.53 3.75 -11.56
C PRO A 188 5.66 3.10 -12.65
N ALA A 189 4.69 2.25 -12.29
CA ALA A 189 3.76 1.66 -13.24
C ALA A 189 2.87 2.72 -13.92
N MET A 190 2.39 3.70 -13.17
CA MET A 190 1.62 4.84 -13.69
C MET A 190 2.45 5.68 -14.66
N ASN A 191 3.72 5.94 -14.35
CA ASN A 191 4.62 6.64 -15.27
C ASN A 191 4.79 5.88 -16.58
N ALA A 192 4.92 4.56 -16.53
CA ALA A 192 4.97 3.71 -17.73
C ALA A 192 3.66 3.73 -18.52
N LEU A 193 2.50 3.80 -17.84
CA LEU A 193 1.19 3.93 -18.48
C LEU A 193 1.03 5.28 -19.19
N VAL A 194 1.37 6.37 -18.52
CA VAL A 194 1.36 7.73 -19.10
C VAL A 194 2.32 7.83 -20.30
N GLY A 195 3.48 7.19 -20.19
CA GLY A 195 4.48 7.12 -21.29
C GLY A 195 4.13 6.15 -22.42
N GLY A 196 3.00 5.43 -22.35
CA GLY A 196 2.57 4.48 -23.39
C GLY A 196 3.42 3.19 -23.46
N GLN A 197 4.24 2.90 -22.45
CA GLN A 197 5.07 1.69 -22.38
C GLN A 197 4.29 0.43 -22.01
N VAL A 198 3.13 0.63 -21.40
CA VAL A 198 2.15 -0.41 -21.06
C VAL A 198 0.76 0.05 -21.47
N ASP A 199 -0.17 -0.89 -21.65
CA ASP A 199 -1.48 -0.60 -22.24
C ASP A 199 -2.52 -0.25 -21.19
N TYR A 200 -2.54 -0.99 -20.07
CA TYR A 200 -3.50 -0.79 -18.98
C TYR A 200 -2.98 -1.29 -17.65
N MET A 201 -3.68 -0.90 -16.60
CA MET A 201 -3.46 -1.37 -15.23
C MET A 201 -4.72 -1.20 -14.39
N THR A 202 -4.75 -1.83 -13.23
CA THR A 202 -5.66 -1.43 -12.14
C THR A 202 -4.85 -0.68 -11.09
N ASP A 203 -5.39 0.42 -10.57
CA ASP A 203 -4.74 1.17 -9.51
C ASP A 203 -5.75 1.87 -8.59
N GLN A 204 -5.27 2.29 -7.45
CA GLN A 204 -6.07 2.98 -6.45
C GLN A 204 -6.33 4.43 -6.85
N ILE A 205 -7.50 4.95 -6.43
CA ILE A 205 -7.97 6.30 -6.79
C ILE A 205 -6.97 7.41 -6.45
N VAL A 206 -6.23 7.28 -5.37
CA VAL A 206 -5.26 8.28 -4.90
C VAL A 206 -4.20 8.59 -5.96
N ASN A 207 -3.73 7.58 -6.68
CA ASN A 207 -2.75 7.72 -7.75
C ASN A 207 -3.40 8.08 -9.10
N ALA A 208 -4.64 7.64 -9.32
CA ALA A 208 -5.35 7.79 -10.59
C ALA A 208 -5.93 9.20 -10.80
N VAL A 209 -6.50 9.84 -9.76
CA VAL A 209 -7.22 11.11 -9.87
C VAL A 209 -6.42 12.20 -10.59
N PRO A 210 -5.17 12.50 -10.22
CA PRO A 210 -4.40 13.56 -10.87
C PRO A 210 -4.22 13.29 -12.38
N GLN A 211 -4.02 12.04 -12.76
CA GLN A 211 -3.76 11.64 -14.14
C GLN A 211 -5.04 11.65 -15.00
N VAL A 212 -6.16 11.19 -14.43
CA VAL A 212 -7.46 11.18 -15.11
C VAL A 212 -7.96 12.61 -15.31
N VAL A 213 -7.91 13.45 -14.26
CA VAL A 213 -8.31 14.86 -14.33
C VAL A 213 -7.39 15.64 -15.29
N GLY A 214 -6.08 15.35 -15.27
CA GLY A 214 -5.11 15.93 -16.20
C GLY A 214 -5.22 15.40 -17.64
N GLY A 215 -6.08 14.40 -17.90
CA GLY A 215 -6.29 13.83 -19.24
C GLY A 215 -5.06 13.11 -19.80
N THR A 216 -4.15 12.65 -18.94
CA THR A 216 -2.93 11.89 -19.34
C THR A 216 -3.17 10.40 -19.47
N ILE A 217 -4.26 9.88 -18.89
CA ILE A 217 -4.73 8.51 -18.99
C ILE A 217 -6.26 8.46 -19.12
N LYS A 218 -6.79 7.28 -19.48
CA LYS A 218 -8.22 6.98 -19.44
C LYS A 218 -8.59 6.16 -18.21
N ALA A 219 -9.77 6.42 -17.64
CA ALA A 219 -10.41 5.58 -16.63
C ALA A 219 -11.71 5.01 -17.19
N TYR A 220 -11.90 3.71 -17.09
CA TYR A 220 -13.05 3.00 -17.64
C TYR A 220 -14.11 2.64 -16.61
N ALA A 221 -13.71 2.37 -15.39
CA ALA A 221 -14.61 2.08 -14.30
C ALA A 221 -13.93 2.22 -12.94
N ILE A 222 -14.75 2.41 -11.90
CA ILE A 222 -14.35 2.37 -10.50
C ILE A 222 -15.08 1.24 -9.78
N GLY A 223 -14.38 0.52 -8.90
CA GLY A 223 -14.88 -0.63 -8.12
C GLY A 223 -15.64 -0.23 -6.85
N THR A 224 -16.54 0.75 -6.92
CA THR A 224 -17.38 1.23 -5.82
C THR A 224 -18.86 1.02 -6.12
N PRO A 225 -19.75 0.99 -5.10
CA PRO A 225 -21.19 0.95 -5.32
C PRO A 225 -21.74 2.17 -6.04
N GLU A 226 -21.12 3.35 -5.80
CA GLU A 226 -21.50 4.65 -6.32
C GLU A 226 -20.29 5.31 -6.97
N ARG A 227 -20.54 6.27 -7.87
CA ARG A 227 -19.47 7.07 -8.48
C ARG A 227 -18.74 7.91 -7.45
N ASN A 228 -17.44 8.08 -7.63
CA ASN A 228 -16.65 8.90 -6.72
C ASN A 228 -16.77 10.38 -7.09
N PRO A 229 -17.00 11.29 -6.11
CA PRO A 229 -17.10 12.73 -6.37
C PRO A 229 -15.86 13.36 -7.04
N SER A 230 -14.67 12.81 -6.81
CA SER A 230 -13.43 13.26 -7.46
C SER A 230 -13.35 12.87 -8.94
N LEU A 231 -14.14 11.89 -9.38
CA LEU A 231 -14.20 11.40 -10.76
C LEU A 231 -15.66 11.14 -11.18
N PRO A 232 -16.53 12.14 -11.20
CA PRO A 232 -17.97 11.96 -11.39
C PRO A 232 -18.34 11.38 -12.76
N ASN A 233 -17.47 11.54 -13.75
CA ASN A 233 -17.66 11.01 -15.10
C ASN A 233 -17.20 9.55 -15.27
N VAL A 234 -16.49 8.98 -14.30
CA VAL A 234 -16.07 7.57 -14.34
C VAL A 234 -17.20 6.70 -13.77
N PRO A 235 -17.77 5.79 -14.57
CA PRO A 235 -18.86 4.93 -14.11
C PRO A 235 -18.37 3.92 -13.08
N THR A 236 -19.26 3.42 -12.25
CA THR A 236 -18.99 2.22 -11.45
C THR A 236 -18.86 1.00 -12.37
N SER A 237 -18.15 -0.03 -11.93
CA SER A 237 -18.03 -1.27 -12.68
C SER A 237 -19.42 -1.91 -12.96
N LYS A 238 -20.37 -1.74 -12.04
CA LYS A 238 -21.77 -2.18 -12.20
C LYS A 238 -22.49 -1.41 -13.31
N GLU A 239 -22.40 -0.06 -13.33
CA GLU A 239 -22.97 0.78 -14.38
C GLU A 239 -22.36 0.47 -15.75
N ALA A 240 -21.06 0.14 -15.77
CA ALA A 240 -20.34 -0.25 -16.98
C ALA A 240 -20.60 -1.71 -17.42
N GLY A 241 -21.49 -2.44 -16.73
CA GLY A 241 -21.92 -3.77 -17.10
C GLY A 241 -20.94 -4.91 -16.77
N MET A 242 -19.93 -4.62 -15.93
CA MET A 242 -18.96 -5.62 -15.49
C MET A 242 -18.97 -5.69 -13.95
N GLN A 243 -19.39 -6.81 -13.39
CA GLN A 243 -19.26 -7.05 -11.95
C GLN A 243 -17.83 -7.48 -11.62
N ILE A 244 -16.96 -6.51 -11.46
CA ILE A 244 -15.68 -6.73 -10.79
C ILE A 244 -16.01 -6.71 -9.30
N GLY A 245 -15.86 -7.86 -8.61
CA GLY A 245 -16.25 -8.02 -7.23
C GLY A 245 -15.63 -6.93 -6.34
N ARG A 246 -16.33 -6.58 -5.25
CA ARG A 246 -15.79 -5.67 -4.23
C ARG A 246 -14.50 -6.28 -3.68
N ALA A 247 -13.37 -5.67 -3.95
CA ALA A 247 -12.23 -5.83 -3.07
C ALA A 247 -12.64 -5.15 -1.75
N HIS A 248 -13.06 -5.94 -0.77
CA HIS A 248 -13.13 -5.46 0.60
C HIS A 248 -11.70 -5.21 1.04
N VAL A 249 -11.31 -3.94 1.10
CA VAL A 249 -10.10 -3.46 1.73
C VAL A 249 -10.45 -3.08 3.16
#